data_e57b46def408d17e8d0a7b354d83e9d2
#
_entry.id   e57b46def408d17e8d0a7b354d83e9d2
#
_cell.length_a   1.000
_cell.length_b   1.000
_cell.length_c   1.000
_cell.angle_alpha   90.00
_cell.angle_beta   90.00
_cell.angle_gamma   90.00
#
_symmetry.space_group_name_H-M   'P 1'
#
loop_
_entity.id
_entity.type
_entity.pdbx_description
1 polymer ?
#
loop_
_entity_poly.entity_id
_entity_poly.type
_entity_poly.pdbx_seq_one_letter_code
_entity_poly.pdbx_strand_id
1 'polypeptide(L)'
;MFLYCINIYKNNILLESKKNLSRYGFFQKNTISEFMDFFSTTLLIKSTDNIFNIVEKEYKVTICKDIEYSYSIITDTEYPDRIIYNLHNELNKNHSELEIIFNKYSDAEIDKIGTINKELKETKEILNKTIESLLQRGETLDKLIEQTEDLTKSSKLFYKNAKKMNSCCVII
;
A
#
# COMPACT_ATOMS: atom_id res chain seq x y z
N MET A 1 1.43 -14.67 2.56
CA MET A 1 2.26 -13.47 2.86
C MET A 1 2.90 -12.98 1.57
N PHE A 2 2.59 -11.77 1.12
CA PHE A 2 3.10 -11.22 -0.15
C PHE A 2 3.27 -9.71 -0.06
N LEU A 3 4.45 -9.21 -0.47
CA LEU A 3 4.77 -7.79 -0.56
C LEU A 3 4.58 -7.33 -2.01
N TYR A 4 3.62 -6.45 -2.23
CA TYR A 4 3.28 -5.93 -3.56
C TYR A 4 4.06 -4.69 -3.94
N CYS A 5 4.19 -3.73 -3.00
CA CYS A 5 4.76 -2.43 -3.31
C CYS A 5 5.39 -1.78 -2.08
N ILE A 6 6.48 -1.06 -2.29
CA ILE A 6 7.00 -0.04 -1.38
C ILE A 6 7.17 1.24 -2.18
N ASN A 7 6.55 2.32 -1.70
CA ASN A 7 6.72 3.67 -2.22
C ASN A 7 7.38 4.54 -1.16
N ILE A 8 8.38 5.31 -1.55
CA ILE A 8 9.09 6.28 -0.70
C ILE A 8 8.74 7.69 -1.18
N TYR A 9 8.32 8.53 -0.24
CA TYR A 9 7.92 9.91 -0.49
C TYR A 9 8.77 10.89 0.30
N LYS A 10 9.01 12.06 -0.29
CA LYS A 10 9.54 13.25 0.39
C LYS A 10 8.65 14.43 0.06
N ASN A 11 8.15 15.13 1.09
CA ASN A 11 7.19 16.24 0.93
C ASN A 11 5.97 15.85 0.07
N ASN A 12 5.43 14.63 0.25
CA ASN A 12 4.33 14.04 -0.50
C ASN A 12 4.61 13.82 -2.01
N ILE A 13 5.86 13.94 -2.43
CA ILE A 13 6.29 13.64 -3.80
C ILE A 13 6.92 12.24 -3.80
N LEU A 14 6.47 11.38 -4.71
CA LEU A 14 7.03 10.04 -4.89
C LEU A 14 8.48 10.14 -5.39
N LEU A 15 9.42 9.63 -4.61
CA LEU A 15 10.84 9.58 -4.96
C LEU A 15 11.21 8.28 -5.64
N GLU A 16 10.82 7.16 -5.02
CA GLU A 16 11.19 5.84 -5.46
C GLU A 16 10.05 4.86 -5.21
N SER A 17 9.91 3.87 -6.09
CA SER A 17 8.89 2.84 -6.03
C SER A 17 9.44 1.50 -6.46
N LYS A 18 9.20 0.47 -5.67
CA LYS A 18 9.49 -0.92 -6.05
C LYS A 18 8.21 -1.74 -5.95
N LYS A 19 7.91 -2.50 -7.02
CA LYS A 19 6.65 -3.24 -7.15
C LYS A 19 6.90 -4.68 -7.58
N ASN A 20 6.18 -5.61 -6.98
CA ASN A 20 6.08 -6.98 -7.41
C ASN A 20 4.69 -7.25 -8.00
N LEU A 21 4.59 -7.24 -9.31
CA LEU A 21 3.37 -7.44 -10.06
C LEU A 21 3.28 -8.84 -10.68
N SER A 22 4.02 -9.82 -10.13
CA SER A 22 4.09 -11.19 -10.68
C SER A 22 2.74 -11.93 -10.67
N ARG A 23 1.86 -11.58 -9.71
CA ARG A 23 0.51 -12.17 -9.58
C ARG A 23 -0.50 -11.66 -10.60
N TYR A 24 -0.16 -10.61 -11.36
CA TYR A 24 -1.08 -9.98 -12.32
C TYR A 24 -0.72 -10.31 -13.76
N GLY A 25 -1.74 -10.45 -14.60
CA GLY A 25 -1.57 -10.65 -16.04
C GLY A 25 -0.92 -9.44 -16.71
N PHE A 26 -0.27 -9.68 -17.85
CA PHE A 26 0.50 -8.66 -18.58
C PHE A 26 -0.28 -7.36 -18.80
N PHE A 27 -1.55 -7.46 -19.25
CA PHE A 27 -2.39 -6.28 -19.52
C PHE A 27 -2.89 -5.57 -18.25
N GLN A 28 -2.81 -6.21 -17.08
CA GLN A 28 -3.27 -5.62 -15.82
C GLN A 28 -2.15 -4.87 -15.10
N LYS A 29 -0.89 -5.22 -15.35
CA LYS A 29 0.25 -4.70 -14.59
C LYS A 29 0.32 -3.17 -14.55
N ASN A 30 0.16 -2.51 -15.69
CA ASN A 30 0.21 -1.06 -15.76
C ASN A 30 -0.93 -0.42 -14.94
N THR A 31 -2.15 -0.92 -15.14
CA THR A 31 -3.34 -0.44 -14.42
C THR A 31 -3.18 -0.61 -12.90
N ILE A 32 -2.75 -1.79 -12.45
CA ILE A 32 -2.54 -2.07 -11.03
C ILE A 32 -1.42 -1.19 -10.48
N SER A 33 -0.33 -0.99 -11.23
CA SER A 33 0.76 -0.08 -10.83
C SER A 33 0.26 1.35 -10.62
N GLU A 34 -0.53 1.89 -11.54
CA GLU A 34 -1.14 3.21 -11.41
C GLU A 34 -2.05 3.32 -10.17
N PHE A 35 -2.88 2.30 -9.93
CA PHE A 35 -3.72 2.27 -8.74
C PHE A 35 -2.92 2.20 -7.44
N MET A 36 -1.84 1.43 -7.39
CA MET A 36 -0.96 1.38 -6.20
C MET A 36 -0.39 2.76 -5.88
N ASP A 37 0.08 3.50 -6.90
CA ASP A 37 0.62 4.85 -6.71
C ASP A 37 -0.47 5.84 -6.31
N PHE A 38 -1.61 5.83 -7.00
CA PHE A 38 -2.75 6.69 -6.72
C PHE A 38 -3.27 6.51 -5.28
N PHE A 39 -3.50 5.26 -4.85
CA PHE A 39 -3.96 4.99 -3.50
C PHE A 39 -2.93 5.38 -2.44
N SER A 40 -1.66 5.02 -2.65
CA SER A 40 -0.58 5.38 -1.74
C SER A 40 -0.50 6.90 -1.52
N THR A 41 -0.50 7.67 -2.61
CA THR A 41 -0.45 9.13 -2.55
C THR A 41 -1.70 9.73 -1.91
N THR A 42 -2.88 9.22 -2.28
CA THR A 42 -4.17 9.69 -1.73
C THR A 42 -4.24 9.45 -0.23
N LEU A 43 -3.89 8.24 0.24
CA LEU A 43 -3.90 7.90 1.66
C LEU A 43 -2.87 8.71 2.45
N LEU A 44 -1.68 8.93 1.88
CA LEU A 44 -0.64 9.75 2.48
C LEU A 44 -1.12 11.17 2.71
N ILE A 45 -1.78 11.80 1.74
CA ILE A 45 -2.25 13.18 1.83
C ILE A 45 -3.45 13.31 2.78
N LYS A 46 -4.40 12.37 2.72
CA LYS A 46 -5.67 12.48 3.46
C LYS A 46 -5.56 12.13 4.94
N SER A 47 -4.60 11.32 5.35
CA SER A 47 -4.45 10.93 6.74
C SER A 47 -3.65 11.95 7.54
N THR A 48 -4.07 12.16 8.80
CA THR A 48 -3.32 12.92 9.81
C THR A 48 -2.46 12.04 10.72
N ASP A 49 -2.67 10.72 10.70
CA ASP A 49 -1.94 9.80 11.55
C ASP A 49 -0.57 9.46 10.98
N ASN A 50 0.39 9.20 11.89
CA ASN A 50 1.75 8.88 11.49
C ASN A 50 1.91 7.44 11.01
N ILE A 51 1.19 6.48 11.62
CA ILE A 51 1.20 5.08 11.21
C ILE A 51 -0.23 4.53 11.27
N PHE A 52 -0.68 3.96 10.17
CA PHE A 52 -1.99 3.30 10.10
C PHE A 52 -2.06 2.31 8.93
N ASN A 53 -2.97 1.34 9.04
CA ASN A 53 -3.32 0.41 7.98
C ASN A 53 -4.66 0.78 7.37
N ILE A 54 -4.78 0.64 6.06
CA ILE A 54 -6.05 0.46 5.35
C ILE A 54 -6.12 -0.98 4.89
N VAL A 55 -7.18 -1.67 5.31
CA VAL A 55 -7.45 -3.05 4.90
C VAL A 55 -8.66 -3.06 3.98
N GLU A 56 -8.47 -3.53 2.76
CA GLU A 56 -9.53 -3.63 1.77
C GLU A 56 -9.42 -4.97 1.03
N LYS A 57 -10.40 -5.85 1.27
CA LYS A 57 -10.42 -7.22 0.75
C LYS A 57 -9.13 -7.99 1.11
N GLU A 58 -8.33 -8.35 0.10
CA GLU A 58 -7.07 -9.09 0.25
C GLU A 58 -5.83 -8.20 0.40
N TYR A 59 -6.00 -6.88 0.34
CA TYR A 59 -4.90 -5.92 0.40
C TYR A 59 -4.85 -5.17 1.73
N LYS A 60 -3.64 -4.94 2.18
CA LYS A 60 -3.33 -4.07 3.31
C LYS A 60 -2.33 -3.01 2.86
N VAL A 61 -2.69 -1.75 3.01
CA VAL A 61 -1.80 -0.61 2.74
C VAL A 61 -1.41 -0.01 4.08
N THR A 62 -0.14 -0.06 4.41
CA THR A 62 0.42 0.59 5.60
C THR A 62 1.08 1.90 5.20
N ILE A 63 0.65 2.99 5.80
CA ILE A 63 1.29 4.30 5.68
C ILE A 63 2.12 4.56 6.93
N CYS A 64 3.37 4.94 6.73
CA CYS A 64 4.28 5.38 7.79
C CYS A 64 4.80 6.77 7.44
N LYS A 65 4.58 7.75 8.33
CA LYS A 65 5.05 9.14 8.16
C LYS A 65 6.10 9.44 9.20
N ASP A 66 7.28 9.75 8.73
CA ASP A 66 8.38 10.24 9.55
C ASP A 66 8.70 11.70 9.22
N ILE A 67 9.69 12.27 9.89
CA ILE A 67 10.00 13.71 9.78
C ILE A 67 10.45 14.08 8.36
N GLU A 68 11.27 13.25 7.73
CA GLU A 68 11.87 13.57 6.43
C GLU A 68 11.23 12.79 5.28
N TYR A 69 10.93 11.52 5.51
CA TYR A 69 10.35 10.63 4.51
C TYR A 69 9.03 10.05 4.99
N SER A 70 8.21 9.64 4.04
CA SER A 70 7.01 8.85 4.29
C SER A 70 7.02 7.62 3.40
N TYR A 71 6.43 6.54 3.89
CA TYR A 71 6.43 5.25 3.22
C TYR A 71 5.01 4.73 3.06
N SER A 72 4.74 4.14 1.90
CA SER A 72 3.54 3.33 1.69
C SER A 72 3.97 1.91 1.35
N ILE A 73 3.52 0.96 2.16
CA ILE A 73 3.85 -0.45 2.04
C ILE A 73 2.55 -1.21 1.74
N ILE A 74 2.45 -1.85 0.57
CA ILE A 74 1.27 -2.61 0.15
C ILE A 74 1.58 -4.09 0.23
N THR A 75 0.78 -4.82 1.01
CA THR A 75 0.92 -6.26 1.26
C THR A 75 -0.43 -6.97 1.13
N ASP A 76 -0.43 -8.30 1.17
CA ASP A 76 -1.65 -9.04 1.49
C ASP A 76 -2.00 -8.91 2.99
N THR A 77 -3.23 -9.26 3.35
CA THR A 77 -3.73 -9.14 4.74
C THR A 77 -3.04 -10.12 5.70
N GLU A 78 -2.42 -11.17 5.19
CA GLU A 78 -1.69 -12.16 5.99
C GLU A 78 -0.29 -11.70 6.37
N TYR A 79 0.18 -10.58 5.81
CA TYR A 79 1.53 -10.07 6.07
C TYR A 79 1.60 -9.48 7.49
N PRO A 80 2.49 -10.01 8.39
CA PRO A 80 2.48 -9.62 9.79
C PRO A 80 2.94 -8.18 10.03
N ASP A 81 2.23 -7.44 10.88
CA ASP A 81 2.56 -6.05 11.23
C ASP A 81 3.96 -5.91 11.84
N ARG A 82 4.42 -6.90 12.62
CA ARG A 82 5.79 -6.91 13.16
C ARG A 82 6.86 -6.85 12.07
N ILE A 83 6.64 -7.51 10.93
CA ILE A 83 7.56 -7.49 9.80
C ILE A 83 7.51 -6.14 9.11
N ILE A 84 6.32 -5.52 9.00
CA ILE A 84 6.16 -4.16 8.47
C ILE A 84 6.94 -3.15 9.32
N TYR A 85 6.91 -3.26 10.65
CA TYR A 85 7.71 -2.40 11.54
C TYR A 85 9.21 -2.55 11.30
N ASN A 86 9.70 -3.79 11.15
CA ASN A 86 11.11 -4.03 10.87
C ASN A 86 11.51 -3.46 9.50
N LEU A 87 10.68 -3.69 8.49
CA LEU A 87 10.84 -3.13 7.15
C LEU A 87 10.91 -1.59 7.20
N HIS A 88 9.95 -0.95 7.88
CA HIS A 88 9.93 0.50 8.05
C HIS A 88 11.20 1.03 8.75
N ASN A 89 11.64 0.39 9.84
CA ASN A 89 12.87 0.77 10.53
C ASN A 89 14.12 0.62 9.66
N GLU A 90 14.16 -0.40 8.80
CA GLU A 90 15.28 -0.61 7.89
C GLU A 90 15.28 0.44 6.76
N LEU A 91 14.10 0.75 6.20
CA LEU A 91 13.94 1.82 5.21
C LEU A 91 14.37 3.19 5.77
N ASN A 92 14.03 3.50 7.01
CA ASN A 92 14.44 4.74 7.65
C ASN A 92 15.96 4.88 7.82
N LYS A 93 16.66 3.77 7.98
CA LYS A 93 18.12 3.78 8.08
C LYS A 93 18.79 3.85 6.72
N ASN A 94 18.26 3.14 5.73
CA ASN A 94 18.91 2.89 4.45
C ASN A 94 17.92 2.96 3.27
N HIS A 95 17.17 4.06 3.15
CA HIS A 95 16.16 4.20 2.07
C HIS A 95 16.75 4.10 0.65
N SER A 96 18.05 4.40 0.47
CA SER A 96 18.75 4.25 -0.81
C SER A 96 18.98 2.79 -1.25
N GLU A 97 18.74 1.82 -0.38
CA GLU A 97 18.87 0.39 -0.66
C GLU A 97 17.50 -0.29 -0.89
N LEU A 98 16.51 0.45 -1.39
CA LEU A 98 15.14 -0.02 -1.55
C LEU A 98 15.05 -1.38 -2.24
N GLU A 99 15.83 -1.64 -3.29
CA GLU A 99 15.78 -2.90 -4.03
C GLU A 99 16.24 -4.09 -3.17
N ILE A 100 17.31 -3.92 -2.41
CA ILE A 100 17.85 -4.96 -1.52
C ILE A 100 16.84 -5.26 -0.41
N ILE A 101 16.33 -4.20 0.22
CA ILE A 101 15.32 -4.29 1.29
C ILE A 101 14.04 -4.95 0.75
N PHE A 102 13.54 -4.52 -0.41
CA PHE A 102 12.35 -5.09 -1.02
C PHE A 102 12.49 -6.60 -1.27
N ASN A 103 13.60 -7.03 -1.86
CA ASN A 103 13.86 -8.45 -2.13
C ASN A 103 13.93 -9.27 -0.85
N LYS A 104 14.63 -8.76 0.18
CA LYS A 104 14.73 -9.39 1.50
C LYS A 104 13.35 -9.60 2.14
N TYR A 105 12.49 -8.59 2.11
CA TYR A 105 11.16 -8.63 2.72
C TYR A 105 10.08 -9.26 1.84
N SER A 106 10.39 -9.53 0.57
CA SER A 106 9.52 -10.31 -0.33
C SER A 106 9.68 -11.82 -0.16
N ASP A 107 10.72 -12.27 0.55
CA ASP A 107 10.92 -13.70 0.82
C ASP A 107 9.85 -14.22 1.79
N ALA A 108 9.13 -15.27 1.37
CA ALA A 108 8.10 -15.91 2.19
C ALA A 108 8.65 -16.55 3.49
N GLU A 109 9.96 -16.79 3.55
CA GLU A 109 10.63 -17.38 4.70
C GLU A 109 11.10 -16.35 5.74
N ILE A 110 10.97 -15.06 5.46
CA ILE A 110 11.45 -14.00 6.35
C ILE A 110 10.88 -14.11 7.78
N ASP A 111 9.68 -14.63 7.91
CA ASP A 111 9.04 -14.86 9.21
C ASP A 111 9.67 -16.03 10.00
N LYS A 112 10.30 -16.98 9.31
CA LYS A 112 10.99 -18.14 9.91
C LYS A 112 12.40 -17.80 10.37
N ILE A 113 13.00 -16.75 9.79
CA ILE A 113 14.30 -16.26 10.20
C ILE A 113 14.10 -15.49 11.52
N GLY A 114 13.98 -16.24 12.62
CA GLY A 114 13.77 -15.75 13.99
C GLY A 114 14.89 -14.83 14.56
N THR A 115 15.68 -14.25 13.69
CA THR A 115 16.73 -13.26 13.96
C THR A 115 16.26 -11.81 13.78
N ILE A 116 14.99 -11.60 13.38
CA ILE A 116 14.40 -10.26 13.38
C ILE A 116 14.12 -9.93 14.86
N ASN A 117 15.06 -9.30 15.48
CA ASN A 117 15.14 -8.75 16.83
C ASN A 117 13.93 -9.02 17.73
N LYS A 118 14.12 -9.94 18.67
CA LYS A 118 13.30 -10.08 19.89
C LYS A 118 13.23 -8.78 20.73
N GLU A 119 13.88 -7.71 20.30
CA GLU A 119 14.03 -6.45 21.04
C GLU A 119 12.91 -5.43 20.82
N LEU A 120 12.00 -5.63 19.85
CA LEU A 120 10.80 -4.79 19.79
C LEU A 120 9.75 -5.31 20.77
N LYS A 121 9.97 -5.06 22.06
CA LYS A 121 9.07 -5.38 23.17
C LYS A 121 7.73 -4.63 23.15
N GLU A 122 7.54 -3.71 22.22
CA GLU A 122 6.28 -2.97 22.06
C GLU A 122 5.97 -2.84 20.57
N THR A 123 5.38 -3.88 20.00
CA THR A 123 4.63 -3.72 18.73
C THR A 123 3.42 -2.86 19.07
N LYS A 124 3.51 -1.56 18.83
CA LYS A 124 2.31 -0.71 18.88
C LYS A 124 1.35 -1.28 17.86
N GLU A 125 0.13 -1.57 18.28
CA GLU A 125 -0.92 -1.98 17.35
C GLU A 125 -1.07 -0.90 16.29
N ILE A 126 -0.94 -1.27 15.02
CA ILE A 126 -1.18 -0.34 13.92
C ILE A 126 -2.69 -0.17 13.82
N LEU A 127 -3.15 1.07 13.85
CA LEU A 127 -4.57 1.39 13.76
C LEU A 127 -5.12 0.98 12.38
N ASN A 128 -6.08 0.07 12.36
CA ASN A 128 -6.78 -0.30 11.13
C ASN A 128 -7.90 0.70 10.84
N LYS A 129 -7.91 1.23 9.63
CA LYS A 129 -8.92 2.16 9.11
C LYS A 129 -9.54 1.62 7.83
N THR A 130 -10.63 2.20 7.39
CA THR A 130 -11.21 1.97 6.07
C THR A 130 -10.96 3.19 5.17
N ILE A 131 -11.05 2.99 3.86
CA ILE A 131 -10.93 4.11 2.90
C ILE A 131 -11.99 5.17 3.20
N GLU A 132 -13.23 4.76 3.48
CA GLU A 132 -14.33 5.65 3.80
C GLU A 132 -14.05 6.54 5.00
N SER A 133 -13.31 6.05 6.00
CA SER A 133 -12.97 6.82 7.20
C SER A 133 -12.03 8.00 6.93
N LEU A 134 -11.34 7.99 5.78
CA LEU A 134 -10.42 9.05 5.35
C LEU A 134 -11.07 10.01 4.35
N LEU A 135 -12.24 9.68 3.82
CA LEU A 135 -12.96 10.54 2.89
C LEU A 135 -13.66 11.68 3.62
N GLN A 136 -13.67 12.85 3.00
CA GLN A 136 -14.43 14.00 3.52
C GLN A 136 -15.93 13.82 3.27
N ARG A 137 -16.75 14.54 4.01
CA ARG A 137 -18.21 14.50 3.85
C ARG A 137 -18.64 14.81 2.41
N GLY A 138 -19.33 13.87 1.78
CA GLY A 138 -19.78 13.98 0.39
C GLY A 138 -18.76 13.59 -0.67
N GLU A 139 -17.57 13.19 -0.27
CA GLU A 139 -16.55 12.59 -1.11
C GLU A 139 -16.76 11.07 -1.19
N THR A 140 -16.51 10.49 -2.35
CA THR A 140 -16.54 9.02 -2.55
C THR A 140 -15.31 8.58 -3.32
N LEU A 141 -14.90 7.33 -3.15
CA LEU A 141 -13.78 6.75 -3.89
C LEU A 141 -14.00 6.86 -5.42
N ASP A 142 -15.23 6.65 -5.88
CA ASP A 142 -15.58 6.80 -7.30
C ASP A 142 -15.29 8.21 -7.82
N LYS A 143 -15.67 9.24 -7.06
CA LYS A 143 -15.41 10.64 -7.43
C LYS A 143 -13.91 10.93 -7.47
N LEU A 144 -13.15 10.43 -6.48
CA LEU A 144 -11.70 10.60 -6.47
C LEU A 144 -11.06 9.97 -7.71
N ILE A 145 -11.44 8.74 -8.06
CA ILE A 145 -10.93 8.04 -9.25
C ILE A 145 -11.32 8.77 -10.53
N GLU A 146 -12.53 9.32 -10.62
CA GLU A 146 -12.95 10.08 -11.81
C GLU A 146 -12.19 11.39 -11.98
N GLN A 147 -11.96 12.11 -10.89
CA GLN A 147 -11.39 13.46 -10.90
C GLN A 147 -9.87 13.50 -10.97
N THR A 148 -9.17 12.43 -10.56
CA THR A 148 -7.70 12.42 -10.55
C THR A 148 -7.14 12.41 -11.97
N GLU A 149 -6.00 13.10 -12.16
CA GLU A 149 -5.19 13.03 -13.38
C GLU A 149 -4.12 11.94 -13.31
N ASP A 150 -3.90 11.35 -12.12
CA ASP A 150 -2.88 10.33 -11.88
C ASP A 150 -3.23 8.96 -12.49
N LEU A 151 -4.49 8.75 -12.86
CA LEU A 151 -4.96 7.52 -13.50
C LEU A 151 -5.26 7.75 -14.98
N THR A 152 -4.73 6.88 -15.82
CA THR A 152 -5.07 6.89 -17.26
C THR A 152 -6.54 6.57 -17.50
N LYS A 153 -7.05 6.96 -18.68
CA LYS A 153 -8.43 6.64 -19.09
C LYS A 153 -8.68 5.13 -19.11
N SER A 154 -7.68 4.33 -19.47
CA SER A 154 -7.78 2.86 -19.48
C SER A 154 -7.91 2.31 -18.07
N SER A 155 -7.18 2.83 -17.09
CA SER A 155 -7.27 2.43 -15.69
C SER A 155 -8.61 2.80 -15.07
N LYS A 156 -9.12 4.00 -15.35
CA LYS A 156 -10.47 4.41 -14.91
C LYS A 156 -11.56 3.50 -15.51
N LEU A 157 -11.43 3.15 -16.80
CA LEU A 157 -12.37 2.23 -17.45
C LEU A 157 -12.29 0.81 -16.86
N PHE A 158 -11.08 0.32 -16.58
CA PHE A 158 -10.88 -0.97 -15.92
C PHE A 158 -11.59 -1.02 -14.57
N TYR A 159 -11.43 0.00 -13.74
CA TYR A 159 -12.13 0.12 -12.45
C TYR A 159 -13.66 0.07 -12.62
N LYS A 160 -14.22 0.86 -13.55
CA LYS A 160 -15.66 0.87 -13.82
C LYS A 160 -16.19 -0.49 -14.25
N ASN A 161 -15.44 -1.21 -15.09
CA ASN A 161 -15.81 -2.55 -15.54
C ASN A 161 -15.73 -3.58 -14.42
N ALA A 162 -14.66 -3.55 -13.61
CA ALA A 162 -14.51 -4.44 -12.45
C ALA A 162 -15.65 -4.24 -11.44
N LYS A 163 -16.04 -2.99 -11.18
CA LYS A 163 -17.17 -2.66 -10.30
C LYS A 163 -18.49 -3.18 -10.83
N LYS A 164 -18.75 -3.06 -12.14
CA LYS A 164 -19.96 -3.61 -12.76
C LYS A 164 -20.02 -5.13 -12.66
N MET A 165 -18.90 -5.82 -12.88
CA MET A 165 -18.83 -7.29 -12.76
C MET A 165 -19.13 -7.75 -11.33
N ASN A 166 -18.61 -7.05 -10.32
CA ASN A 166 -18.89 -7.37 -8.92
C ASN A 166 -20.32 -7.04 -8.49
N SER A 167 -20.98 -6.06 -9.13
CA SER A 167 -22.37 -5.73 -8.84
C SER A 167 -23.38 -6.67 -9.53
N CYS A 168 -22.99 -7.34 -10.62
CA CYS A 168 -23.85 -8.32 -11.29
C CYS A 168 -23.98 -9.66 -10.53
N CYS A 169 -23.10 -9.96 -9.54
CA CYS A 169 -23.18 -11.19 -8.76
C CYS A 169 -24.06 -11.08 -7.49
N VAL A 170 -24.78 -9.99 -7.30
CA VAL A 170 -25.68 -9.76 -6.13
C VAL A 170 -27.14 -9.95 -6.48
N ILE A 171 -27.46 -10.46 -7.68
CA ILE A 171 -28.83 -10.81 -8.06
C ILE A 171 -28.88 -12.32 -8.32
N ILE A 172 -28.88 -13.12 -7.26
CA ILE A 172 -29.63 -14.40 -7.11
C ILE A 172 -29.79 -14.62 -5.61
#